data_0ba2b3e84a87941c60a6e2509fd2b3a9
#
_entry.id   0ba2b3e84a87941c60a6e2509fd2b3a9
#
_cell.length_a   1.000
_cell.length_b   1.000
_cell.length_c   1.000
_cell.angle_alpha   90.00
_cell.angle_beta   90.00
_cell.angle_gamma   90.00
#
_symmetry.space_group_name_H-M   'P 1'
#
loop_
_entity.id
_entity.type
_entity.pdbx_description
1 polymer ?
#
loop_
_entity_poly.entity_id
_entity_poly.type
_entity_poly.pdbx_seq_one_letter_code
_entity_poly.pdbx_strand_id
1 'polypeptide(L)'
;MRRGPHGNLSAYAQLACTARHLDPAAVALNGWARTAPSTAEVLRTPDVGVIADAVANAGARGVIARGLGRSYGDPAQNAVGLVIDMTAVQRIHSIDDGSGLVDIDAGVSLEQLMKAARPFGLWVPVLPGTRQVTVGGAIASDIHGKNHHSAGSFGNHVVSMDLLTADGRIRTLTPDGEDSALFWATVGGCGLTGIIVRATIRMTHTETAHFIVPPGGPGVGCTHSTPTTTRSASSPTTTAAT
;
A
#
# COMPACT_ATOMS: atom_id res chain seq x y z
N MET A 1 -44.98 -21.03 -7.06
CA MET A 1 -44.15 -20.04 -6.35
C MET A 1 -43.12 -20.74 -5.50
N ARG A 2 -41.85 -20.79 -5.96
CA ARG A 2 -40.74 -21.35 -5.19
C ARG A 2 -39.98 -20.19 -4.56
N ARG A 3 -39.92 -20.16 -3.22
CA ARG A 3 -39.12 -19.19 -2.46
C ARG A 3 -37.66 -19.52 -2.66
N GLY A 4 -36.87 -18.57 -3.13
CA GLY A 4 -35.42 -18.68 -3.21
C GLY A 4 -34.77 -18.73 -1.82
N PRO A 5 -33.55 -19.25 -1.70
CA PRO A 5 -32.87 -19.35 -0.42
C PRO A 5 -32.50 -17.94 0.07
N HIS A 6 -33.14 -17.52 1.17
CA HIS A 6 -32.67 -16.38 1.93
C HIS A 6 -31.31 -16.74 2.52
N GLY A 7 -30.25 -16.13 1.99
CA GLY A 7 -28.90 -16.25 2.55
C GLY A 7 -28.95 -15.86 4.02
N ASN A 8 -28.35 -16.71 4.84
CA ASN A 8 -28.43 -16.67 6.28
C ASN A 8 -27.58 -15.50 6.85
N LEU A 9 -28.19 -14.32 6.94
CA LEU A 9 -27.62 -13.15 7.64
C LEU A 9 -27.22 -13.44 9.10
N SER A 10 -27.76 -14.54 9.66
CA SER A 10 -27.45 -15.02 11.01
C SER A 10 -26.02 -15.53 11.18
N ALA A 11 -25.36 -16.04 10.13
CA ALA A 11 -23.99 -16.54 10.22
C ALA A 11 -22.97 -15.41 10.39
N TYR A 12 -23.18 -14.27 9.72
CA TYR A 12 -22.36 -13.09 9.90
C TYR A 12 -22.55 -12.45 11.28
N ALA A 13 -23.77 -12.47 11.81
CA ALA A 13 -24.07 -11.97 13.14
C ALA A 13 -23.43 -12.83 14.24
N GLN A 14 -23.23 -14.14 14.02
CA GLN A 14 -22.61 -15.03 14.99
C GLN A 14 -21.07 -14.90 15.01
N LEU A 15 -20.41 -14.66 13.86
CA LEU A 15 -19.00 -14.33 13.81
C LEU A 15 -18.69 -12.99 14.48
N ALA A 16 -19.60 -12.02 14.34
CA ALA A 16 -19.50 -10.72 15.02
C ALA A 16 -19.59 -10.81 16.56
N CYS A 17 -20.21 -11.86 17.10
CA CYS A 17 -20.41 -11.99 18.54
C CYS A 17 -19.16 -12.46 19.33
N THR A 18 -18.15 -13.03 18.67
CA THR A 18 -16.88 -13.43 19.31
C THR A 18 -15.79 -12.35 19.24
N ALA A 19 -15.87 -11.43 18.30
CA ALA A 19 -14.97 -10.27 18.19
C ALA A 19 -15.65 -9.05 18.82
N ARG A 20 -15.30 -8.73 20.05
CA ARG A 20 -15.77 -7.51 20.74
C ARG A 20 -15.37 -6.27 19.93
N HIS A 21 -16.29 -5.67 19.21
CA HIS A 21 -16.27 -4.44 18.40
C HIS A 21 -16.45 -4.65 16.88
N LEU A 22 -17.46 -5.47 16.50
CA LEU A 22 -17.98 -5.42 15.15
C LEU A 22 -19.41 -4.89 15.22
N ASP A 23 -19.58 -3.61 14.94
CA ASP A 23 -20.91 -3.07 14.63
C ASP A 23 -21.09 -3.15 13.11
N PRO A 24 -21.89 -4.11 12.60
CA PRO A 24 -22.10 -4.30 11.17
C PRO A 24 -23.08 -3.27 10.62
N ALA A 25 -22.85 -2.00 10.88
CA ALA A 25 -23.62 -0.95 10.25
C ALA A 25 -23.31 -0.91 8.76
N ALA A 26 -24.32 -0.99 7.93
CA ALA A 26 -24.19 -0.78 6.49
C ALA A 26 -23.71 0.64 6.22
N VAL A 27 -22.53 0.80 5.60
CA VAL A 27 -21.90 2.08 5.35
C VAL A 27 -21.96 2.42 3.87
N ALA A 28 -22.35 3.66 3.56
CA ALA A 28 -22.28 4.18 2.20
C ALA A 28 -20.82 4.49 1.84
N LEU A 29 -20.30 3.83 0.81
CA LEU A 29 -18.94 3.97 0.29
C LEU A 29 -18.98 4.56 -1.12
N ASN A 30 -17.93 5.28 -1.48
CA ASN A 30 -17.67 5.73 -2.85
C ASN A 30 -16.18 5.80 -3.14
N GLY A 31 -15.80 5.88 -4.42
CA GLY A 31 -14.46 6.25 -4.85
C GLY A 31 -14.21 7.74 -4.72
N TRP A 32 -13.00 8.16 -5.07
CA TRP A 32 -12.60 9.57 -5.01
C TRP A 32 -13.46 10.48 -5.85
N ALA A 33 -13.87 10.03 -7.05
CA ALA A 33 -14.71 10.79 -7.96
C ALA A 33 -16.19 10.89 -7.51
N ARG A 34 -16.62 10.09 -6.51
CA ARG A 34 -17.99 10.05 -5.96
C ARG A 34 -19.08 9.75 -7.00
N THR A 35 -18.74 9.02 -8.06
CA THR A 35 -19.63 8.75 -9.21
C THR A 35 -20.52 7.53 -9.03
N ALA A 36 -20.13 6.58 -8.19
CA ALA A 36 -20.83 5.29 -8.02
C ALA A 36 -20.88 4.90 -6.54
N PRO A 37 -21.74 5.53 -5.72
CA PRO A 37 -21.88 5.14 -4.32
C PRO A 37 -22.50 3.74 -4.20
N SER A 38 -22.01 2.96 -3.23
CA SER A 38 -22.60 1.67 -2.87
C SER A 38 -22.65 1.52 -1.36
N THR A 39 -23.52 0.64 -0.87
CA THR A 39 -23.64 0.32 0.55
C THR A 39 -23.05 -1.05 0.80
N ALA A 40 -22.20 -1.18 1.82
CA ALA A 40 -21.52 -2.40 2.19
C ALA A 40 -21.43 -2.55 3.72
N GLU A 41 -21.26 -3.77 4.19
CA GLU A 41 -20.78 -4.01 5.55
C GLU A 41 -19.27 -3.69 5.62
N VAL A 42 -18.83 -3.00 6.68
CA VAL A 42 -17.43 -2.61 6.84
C VAL A 42 -16.87 -3.23 8.10
N LEU A 43 -15.86 -4.09 7.94
CA LEU A 43 -15.06 -4.61 9.03
C LEU A 43 -13.81 -3.76 9.20
N ARG A 44 -13.64 -3.17 10.39
CA ARG A 44 -12.47 -2.39 10.76
C ARG A 44 -11.85 -2.94 12.03
N THR A 45 -10.70 -3.59 11.91
CA THR A 45 -9.97 -4.19 13.03
C THR A 45 -8.46 -4.17 12.75
N PRO A 46 -7.60 -4.00 13.76
CA PRO A 46 -6.15 -4.18 13.63
C PRO A 46 -5.74 -5.66 13.69
N ASP A 47 -6.65 -6.58 14.02
CA ASP A 47 -6.38 -8.00 14.18
C ASP A 47 -6.49 -8.72 12.82
N VAL A 48 -5.34 -9.11 12.29
CA VAL A 48 -5.24 -9.82 11.00
C VAL A 48 -5.88 -11.21 11.08
N GLY A 49 -5.92 -11.86 12.26
CA GLY A 49 -6.59 -13.14 12.45
C GLY A 49 -8.11 -13.01 12.24
N VAL A 50 -8.73 -11.95 12.81
CA VAL A 50 -10.16 -11.66 12.59
C VAL A 50 -10.44 -11.36 11.10
N ILE A 51 -9.52 -10.67 10.41
CA ILE A 51 -9.63 -10.41 8.98
C ILE A 51 -9.56 -11.74 8.20
N ALA A 52 -8.63 -12.63 8.55
CA ALA A 52 -8.48 -13.93 7.91
C ALA A 52 -9.73 -14.80 8.08
N ASP A 53 -10.30 -14.83 9.27
CA ASP A 53 -11.55 -15.54 9.56
C ASP A 53 -12.71 -14.96 8.72
N ALA A 54 -12.81 -13.63 8.60
CA ALA A 54 -13.82 -12.97 7.79
C ALA A 54 -13.69 -13.31 6.30
N VAL A 55 -12.43 -13.40 5.79
CA VAL A 55 -12.14 -13.79 4.41
C VAL A 55 -12.50 -15.25 4.17
N ALA A 56 -12.05 -16.16 5.03
CA ALA A 56 -12.31 -17.61 4.89
C ALA A 56 -13.81 -17.96 4.96
N ASN A 57 -14.59 -17.16 5.69
CA ASN A 57 -16.03 -17.33 5.85
C ASN A 57 -16.86 -16.38 4.96
N ALA A 58 -16.25 -15.72 3.99
CA ALA A 58 -16.93 -14.80 3.09
C ALA A 58 -18.05 -15.51 2.31
N GLY A 59 -19.22 -14.86 2.22
CA GLY A 59 -20.34 -15.35 1.41
C GLY A 59 -20.07 -15.21 -0.10
N ALA A 60 -21.07 -15.50 -0.91
CA ALA A 60 -20.98 -15.48 -2.38
C ALA A 60 -20.54 -14.12 -2.98
N ARG A 61 -20.70 -13.03 -2.25
CA ARG A 61 -20.23 -11.70 -2.66
C ARG A 61 -18.75 -11.49 -2.43
N GLY A 62 -18.08 -12.37 -1.68
CA GLY A 62 -16.67 -12.24 -1.34
C GLY A 62 -16.36 -11.02 -0.48
N VAL A 63 -15.10 -10.64 -0.46
CA VAL A 63 -14.53 -9.56 0.35
C VAL A 63 -13.63 -8.70 -0.52
N ILE A 64 -13.57 -7.40 -0.26
CA ILE A 64 -12.57 -6.51 -0.85
C ILE A 64 -11.88 -5.68 0.23
N ALA A 65 -10.58 -5.46 0.08
CA ALA A 65 -9.83 -4.54 0.92
C ALA A 65 -10.04 -3.09 0.48
N ARG A 66 -10.08 -2.18 1.46
CA ARG A 66 -10.16 -0.75 1.23
C ARG A 66 -9.11 -0.02 2.07
N GLY A 67 -8.31 0.81 1.43
CA GLY A 67 -7.46 1.78 2.10
C GLY A 67 -8.19 3.13 2.28
N LEU A 68 -7.53 4.22 1.94
CA LEU A 68 -8.08 5.57 2.08
C LEU A 68 -9.08 5.98 0.97
N GLY A 69 -9.53 5.06 0.12
CA GLY A 69 -10.56 5.30 -0.90
C GLY A 69 -10.13 6.30 -1.97
N ARG A 70 -8.91 6.23 -2.45
CA ARG A 70 -8.35 7.17 -3.44
C ARG A 70 -8.48 6.71 -4.89
N SER A 71 -9.00 5.51 -5.15
CA SER A 71 -9.38 5.10 -6.51
C SER A 71 -10.50 6.00 -7.03
N TYR A 72 -10.41 6.40 -8.29
CA TYR A 72 -11.43 7.27 -8.90
C TYR A 72 -12.79 6.58 -9.00
N GLY A 73 -12.80 5.31 -9.44
CA GLY A 73 -13.99 4.46 -9.52
C GLY A 73 -14.25 3.66 -8.23
N ASP A 74 -14.82 2.49 -8.41
CA ASP A 74 -15.35 1.59 -7.38
C ASP A 74 -14.52 0.33 -7.04
N PRO A 75 -13.22 0.17 -7.42
CA PRO A 75 -12.51 -1.08 -7.19
C PRO A 75 -12.38 -1.47 -5.70
N ALA A 76 -12.46 -0.49 -4.79
CA ALA A 76 -12.44 -0.72 -3.34
C ALA A 76 -13.84 -0.65 -2.70
N GLN A 77 -14.86 -1.13 -3.42
CA GLN A 77 -16.24 -1.23 -2.98
C GLN A 77 -16.77 -2.66 -3.21
N ASN A 78 -17.74 -3.09 -2.41
CA ASN A 78 -18.42 -4.37 -2.58
C ASN A 78 -19.90 -4.18 -2.21
N ALA A 79 -20.70 -3.78 -3.17
CA ALA A 79 -22.13 -3.50 -2.94
C ALA A 79 -22.83 -4.70 -2.30
N VAL A 80 -23.47 -4.47 -1.14
CA VAL A 80 -24.17 -5.51 -0.35
C VAL A 80 -23.25 -6.66 0.09
N GLY A 81 -21.95 -6.44 0.10
CA GLY A 81 -20.94 -7.40 0.56
C GLY A 81 -20.06 -6.82 1.67
N LEU A 82 -18.97 -7.52 1.97
CA LEU A 82 -18.03 -7.13 3.02
C LEU A 82 -16.84 -6.34 2.46
N VAL A 83 -16.52 -5.23 3.10
CA VAL A 83 -15.33 -4.41 2.84
C VAL A 83 -14.47 -4.40 4.09
N ILE A 84 -13.18 -4.75 3.95
CA ILE A 84 -12.22 -4.67 5.05
C ILE A 84 -11.53 -3.30 5.00
N ASP A 85 -11.76 -2.47 6.02
CA ASP A 85 -11.04 -1.21 6.19
C ASP A 85 -9.64 -1.45 6.74
N MET A 86 -8.67 -1.50 5.85
CA MET A 86 -7.26 -1.77 6.18
C MET A 86 -6.56 -0.63 6.91
N THR A 87 -7.19 0.55 7.03
CA THR A 87 -6.57 1.68 7.74
C THR A 87 -6.39 1.44 9.24
N ALA A 88 -6.98 0.38 9.80
CA ALA A 88 -6.75 -0.06 11.17
C ALA A 88 -5.44 -0.86 11.33
N VAL A 89 -4.94 -1.50 10.26
CA VAL A 89 -3.70 -2.29 10.23
C VAL A 89 -2.56 -1.37 9.79
N GLN A 90 -1.93 -0.64 10.73
CA GLN A 90 -1.09 0.52 10.41
C GLN A 90 0.21 0.60 11.24
N ARG A 91 0.85 -0.53 11.51
CA ARG A 91 2.14 -0.58 12.23
C ARG A 91 3.30 -0.45 11.25
N ILE A 92 4.34 0.30 11.65
CA ILE A 92 5.67 0.26 11.04
C ILE A 92 6.50 -0.64 11.94
N HIS A 93 6.96 -1.79 11.42
CA HIS A 93 7.64 -2.82 12.20
C HIS A 93 9.12 -2.51 12.34
N SER A 94 9.77 -2.13 11.23
CA SER A 94 11.18 -1.73 11.24
C SER A 94 11.51 -0.75 10.13
N ILE A 95 12.52 0.07 10.36
CA ILE A 95 13.17 0.95 9.39
C ILE A 95 14.66 0.69 9.52
N ASP A 96 15.29 0.21 8.45
CA ASP A 96 16.72 -0.01 8.37
C ASP A 96 17.33 1.00 7.39
N ASP A 97 18.02 2.00 7.93
CA ASP A 97 18.64 3.06 7.16
C ASP A 97 19.86 2.56 6.36
N GLY A 98 20.53 1.50 6.81
CA GLY A 98 21.69 0.92 6.11
C GLY A 98 21.28 0.26 4.79
N SER A 99 20.23 -0.55 4.79
CA SER A 99 19.71 -1.23 3.58
C SER A 99 18.64 -0.42 2.84
N GLY A 100 18.06 0.59 3.48
CA GLY A 100 16.92 1.33 2.97
C GLY A 100 15.62 0.52 2.99
N LEU A 101 15.55 -0.58 3.75
CA LEU A 101 14.36 -1.41 3.82
C LEU A 101 13.43 -0.96 4.96
N VAL A 102 12.14 -0.94 4.66
CA VAL A 102 11.09 -0.67 5.64
C VAL A 102 10.07 -1.78 5.60
N ASP A 103 9.81 -2.38 6.76
CA ASP A 103 8.79 -3.39 6.97
C ASP A 103 7.56 -2.76 7.62
N ILE A 104 6.39 -2.91 6.99
CA ILE A 104 5.27 -2.04 7.23
C ILE A 104 3.93 -2.73 6.94
N ASP A 105 2.93 -2.46 7.77
CA ASP A 105 1.55 -2.87 7.52
C ASP A 105 0.96 -2.15 6.31
N ALA A 106 0.09 -2.86 5.57
CA ALA A 106 -0.51 -2.35 4.34
C ALA A 106 -1.44 -1.15 4.52
N GLY A 107 -1.98 -0.94 5.71
CA GLY A 107 -2.86 0.19 6.04
C GLY A 107 -2.13 1.50 6.37
N VAL A 108 -0.82 1.49 6.54
CA VAL A 108 -0.03 2.71 6.73
C VAL A 108 -0.11 3.59 5.48
N SER A 109 -0.38 4.87 5.66
CA SER A 109 -0.37 5.82 4.54
C SER A 109 1.07 6.21 4.14
N LEU A 110 1.26 6.60 2.88
CA LEU A 110 2.55 7.13 2.43
C LEU A 110 2.96 8.39 3.24
N GLU A 111 2.00 9.18 3.71
CA GLU A 111 2.29 10.31 4.60
C GLU A 111 2.91 9.86 5.93
N GLN A 112 2.33 8.82 6.57
CA GLN A 112 2.87 8.26 7.81
C GLN A 112 4.26 7.66 7.59
N LEU A 113 4.41 6.89 6.50
CA LEU A 113 5.69 6.29 6.10
C LEU A 113 6.76 7.37 5.88
N MET A 114 6.46 8.41 5.11
CA MET A 114 7.39 9.53 4.86
C MET A 114 7.81 10.24 6.15
N LYS A 115 6.86 10.49 7.06
CA LYS A 115 7.14 11.10 8.36
C LYS A 115 8.05 10.23 9.22
N ALA A 116 7.82 8.92 9.23
CA ALA A 116 8.61 7.97 10.03
C ALA A 116 10.00 7.71 9.43
N ALA A 117 10.13 7.65 8.10
CA ALA A 117 11.38 7.32 7.42
C ALA A 117 12.34 8.51 7.28
N ARG A 118 11.82 9.74 7.27
CA ARG A 118 12.63 10.96 7.11
C ARG A 118 13.78 11.11 8.12
N PRO A 119 13.61 10.83 9.43
CA PRO A 119 14.72 10.90 10.39
C PRO A 119 15.87 9.95 10.08
N PHE A 120 15.61 8.89 9.31
CA PHE A 120 16.57 7.88 8.87
C PHE A 120 17.20 8.22 7.50
N GLY A 121 16.96 9.43 6.97
CA GLY A 121 17.45 9.80 5.64
C GLY A 121 16.81 9.01 4.49
N LEU A 122 15.59 8.52 4.68
CA LEU A 122 14.87 7.71 3.71
C LEU A 122 13.62 8.41 3.18
N TRP A 123 13.35 8.20 1.90
CA TRP A 123 12.20 8.75 1.19
C TRP A 123 11.49 7.70 0.34
N VAL A 124 10.19 7.86 0.15
CA VAL A 124 9.42 6.95 -0.72
C VAL A 124 9.94 7.04 -2.17
N PRO A 125 10.20 5.88 -2.83
CA PRO A 125 10.77 5.87 -4.16
C PRO A 125 9.83 6.42 -5.23
N VAL A 126 8.53 6.23 -5.02
CA VAL A 126 7.44 6.67 -5.92
C VAL A 126 6.36 7.35 -5.10
N LEU A 127 5.97 8.56 -5.50
CA LEU A 127 4.92 9.32 -4.86
C LEU A 127 3.89 9.77 -5.91
N PRO A 128 2.62 9.37 -5.78
CA PRO A 128 1.56 9.80 -6.69
C PRO A 128 1.13 11.24 -6.39
N GLY A 129 0.10 11.72 -7.05
CA GLY A 129 -0.44 13.09 -6.86
C GLY A 129 -0.88 13.41 -5.43
N THR A 130 -1.04 12.40 -4.57
CA THR A 130 -1.35 12.56 -3.15
C THR A 130 -0.60 11.55 -2.29
N ARG A 131 -0.14 11.98 -1.11
CA ARG A 131 0.45 11.11 -0.10
C ARG A 131 -0.61 10.39 0.77
N GLN A 132 -1.88 10.72 0.57
CA GLN A 132 -3.02 10.14 1.28
C GLN A 132 -3.51 8.85 0.61
N VAL A 133 -2.60 7.91 0.39
CA VAL A 133 -2.84 6.54 -0.07
C VAL A 133 -2.17 5.56 0.88
N THR A 134 -2.76 4.40 1.10
CA THR A 134 -2.14 3.34 1.93
C THR A 134 -1.10 2.57 1.12
N VAL A 135 -0.13 1.94 1.81
CA VAL A 135 0.88 1.08 1.18
C VAL A 135 0.22 -0.05 0.39
N GLY A 136 -0.74 -0.76 0.97
CA GLY A 136 -1.48 -1.82 0.26
C GLY A 136 -2.24 -1.29 -0.96
N GLY A 137 -2.86 -0.11 -0.86
CA GLY A 137 -3.51 0.55 -1.99
C GLY A 137 -2.51 1.01 -3.05
N ALA A 138 -1.32 1.46 -2.66
CA ALA A 138 -0.25 1.84 -3.57
C ALA A 138 0.25 0.64 -4.39
N ILE A 139 0.42 -0.52 -3.75
CA ILE A 139 0.79 -1.78 -4.42
C ILE A 139 -0.35 -2.28 -5.31
N ALA A 140 -1.58 -2.37 -4.77
CA ALA A 140 -2.72 -2.90 -5.49
C ALA A 140 -3.13 -2.08 -6.72
N SER A 141 -2.77 -0.80 -6.77
CA SER A 141 -2.99 0.07 -7.92
C SER A 141 -1.73 0.31 -8.74
N ASP A 142 -0.61 -0.30 -8.35
CA ASP A 142 0.72 -0.09 -8.92
C ASP A 142 0.97 1.39 -9.27
N ILE A 143 0.83 2.24 -8.26
CA ILE A 143 0.90 3.68 -8.46
C ILE A 143 2.21 4.12 -9.09
N HIS A 144 2.16 5.17 -9.88
CA HIS A 144 3.34 5.84 -10.43
C HIS A 144 3.41 7.31 -9.98
N GLY A 145 4.60 7.85 -10.03
CA GLY A 145 4.89 9.25 -9.75
C GLY A 145 5.32 10.02 -10.99
N LYS A 146 5.62 11.31 -10.83
CA LYS A 146 6.19 12.12 -11.92
C LYS A 146 7.60 11.67 -12.35
N ASN A 147 8.25 10.85 -11.53
CA ASN A 147 9.56 10.25 -11.79
C ASN A 147 9.47 8.84 -12.43
N HIS A 148 8.30 8.43 -12.94
CA HIS A 148 8.04 7.07 -13.45
C HIS A 148 9.00 6.65 -14.57
N HIS A 149 9.50 7.59 -15.39
CA HIS A 149 10.45 7.30 -16.46
C HIS A 149 11.83 6.83 -15.96
N SER A 150 12.17 7.09 -14.69
CA SER A 150 13.44 6.64 -14.07
C SER A 150 13.20 5.65 -12.92
N ALA A 151 12.14 5.84 -12.13
CA ALA A 151 11.87 5.04 -10.96
C ALA A 151 10.86 3.90 -11.21
N GLY A 152 10.19 3.89 -12.36
CA GLY A 152 9.12 2.93 -12.64
C GLY A 152 7.88 3.17 -11.78
N SER A 153 7.16 2.09 -11.44
CA SER A 153 6.00 2.09 -10.59
C SER A 153 6.34 1.62 -9.16
N PHE A 154 5.37 1.70 -8.26
CA PHE A 154 5.57 1.36 -6.86
C PHE A 154 5.94 -0.11 -6.64
N GLY A 155 5.36 -1.01 -7.45
CA GLY A 155 5.63 -2.45 -7.40
C GLY A 155 7.09 -2.81 -7.62
N ASN A 156 7.85 -2.01 -8.39
CA ASN A 156 9.29 -2.22 -8.60
C ASN A 156 10.14 -2.06 -7.33
N HIS A 157 9.57 -1.45 -6.28
CA HIS A 157 10.25 -1.19 -5.01
C HIS A 157 9.73 -2.08 -3.87
N VAL A 158 8.81 -2.99 -4.14
CA VAL A 158 8.32 -3.98 -3.18
C VAL A 158 9.25 -5.18 -3.18
N VAL A 159 9.89 -5.43 -2.05
CA VAL A 159 10.83 -6.56 -1.87
C VAL A 159 10.08 -7.84 -1.53
N SER A 160 9.05 -7.71 -0.69
CA SER A 160 8.13 -8.80 -0.35
C SER A 160 6.78 -8.25 0.09
N MET A 161 5.75 -9.08 0.03
CA MET A 161 4.45 -8.77 0.61
C MET A 161 3.81 -10.02 1.20
N ASP A 162 3.06 -9.83 2.28
CA ASP A 162 2.21 -10.85 2.87
C ASP A 162 0.78 -10.66 2.33
N LEU A 163 0.32 -11.64 1.56
CA LEU A 163 -1.00 -11.67 0.93
C LEU A 163 -1.91 -12.67 1.65
N LEU A 164 -3.00 -12.19 2.21
CA LEU A 164 -4.09 -13.02 2.70
C LEU A 164 -4.97 -13.42 1.52
N THR A 165 -4.97 -14.71 1.18
CA THR A 165 -5.73 -15.29 0.06
C THR A 165 -7.12 -15.76 0.50
N ALA A 166 -7.99 -16.06 -0.46
CA ALA A 166 -9.40 -16.41 -0.21
C ALA A 166 -9.60 -17.67 0.65
N ASP A 167 -8.57 -18.53 0.78
CA ASP A 167 -8.55 -19.68 1.66
C ASP A 167 -8.24 -19.35 3.13
N GLY A 168 -8.13 -18.05 3.48
CA GLY A 168 -7.81 -17.55 4.81
C GLY A 168 -6.33 -17.69 5.18
N ARG A 169 -5.45 -18.06 4.25
CA ARG A 169 -4.02 -18.23 4.49
C ARG A 169 -3.24 -17.00 4.08
N ILE A 170 -2.20 -16.69 4.85
CA ILE A 170 -1.23 -15.66 4.50
C ILE A 170 -0.07 -16.31 3.78
N ARG A 171 0.28 -15.77 2.61
CA ARG A 171 1.42 -16.19 1.77
C ARG A 171 2.40 -15.03 1.66
N THR A 172 3.67 -15.28 1.96
CA THR A 172 4.73 -14.30 1.71
C THR A 172 5.18 -14.44 0.26
N LEU A 173 5.00 -13.37 -0.51
CA LEU A 173 5.32 -13.30 -1.93
C LEU A 173 6.53 -12.42 -2.16
N THR A 174 7.38 -12.81 -3.12
CA THR A 174 8.52 -12.02 -3.60
C THR A 174 8.51 -11.96 -5.12
N PRO A 175 9.13 -10.92 -5.75
CA PRO A 175 9.11 -10.75 -7.20
C PRO A 175 9.76 -11.89 -7.99
N ASP A 176 10.71 -12.59 -7.37
CA ASP A 176 11.52 -13.66 -7.99
C ASP A 176 11.30 -15.03 -7.30
N GLY A 177 10.34 -15.14 -6.37
CA GLY A 177 10.06 -16.38 -5.63
C GLY A 177 9.23 -17.38 -6.42
N GLU A 178 8.90 -18.51 -5.78
CA GLU A 178 8.08 -19.57 -6.34
C GLU A 178 6.70 -19.07 -6.79
N ASP A 179 6.09 -18.18 -5.99
CA ASP A 179 4.79 -17.55 -6.25
C ASP A 179 4.94 -16.16 -6.96
N SER A 180 6.01 -15.92 -7.72
CA SER A 180 6.26 -14.63 -8.39
C SER A 180 5.12 -14.23 -9.33
N ALA A 181 4.47 -15.18 -9.98
CA ALA A 181 3.30 -14.91 -10.82
C ALA A 181 2.15 -14.29 -10.01
N LEU A 182 1.91 -14.77 -8.78
CA LEU A 182 0.91 -14.21 -7.87
C LEU A 182 1.35 -12.84 -7.33
N PHE A 183 2.66 -12.66 -7.05
CA PHE A 183 3.20 -11.36 -6.68
C PHE A 183 2.87 -10.31 -7.75
N TRP A 184 3.23 -10.56 -8.99
CA TRP A 184 3.00 -9.61 -10.10
C TRP A 184 1.52 -9.47 -10.47
N ALA A 185 0.69 -10.50 -10.29
CA ALA A 185 -0.76 -10.38 -10.43
C ALA A 185 -1.41 -9.54 -9.32
N THR A 186 -0.75 -9.43 -8.15
CA THR A 186 -1.22 -8.62 -7.01
C THR A 186 -0.82 -7.15 -7.18
N VAL A 187 0.36 -6.89 -7.75
CA VAL A 187 0.79 -5.54 -8.13
C VAL A 187 -0.10 -5.05 -9.27
N GLY A 188 -0.86 -3.99 -9.01
CA GLY A 188 -1.86 -3.48 -9.97
C GLY A 188 -3.15 -4.32 -10.07
N GLY A 189 -3.30 -5.38 -9.26
CA GLY A 189 -4.44 -6.30 -9.30
C GLY A 189 -5.71 -5.78 -8.61
N CYS A 190 -5.73 -4.52 -8.18
CA CYS A 190 -6.89 -3.84 -7.55
C CYS A 190 -7.48 -4.59 -6.33
N GLY A 191 -6.68 -5.43 -5.65
CA GLY A 191 -7.11 -6.22 -4.50
C GLY A 191 -7.91 -7.50 -4.85
N LEU A 192 -7.95 -7.90 -6.13
CA LEU A 192 -8.73 -9.07 -6.57
C LEU A 192 -8.01 -10.40 -6.32
N THR A 193 -6.72 -10.40 -6.08
CA THR A 193 -5.92 -11.60 -5.76
C THR A 193 -5.96 -11.97 -4.29
N GLY A 194 -6.30 -11.02 -3.42
CA GLY A 194 -6.30 -11.15 -1.97
C GLY A 194 -6.11 -9.81 -1.27
N ILE A 195 -5.92 -9.86 0.05
CA ILE A 195 -5.69 -8.68 0.89
C ILE A 195 -4.21 -8.60 1.26
N ILE A 196 -3.53 -7.56 0.82
CA ILE A 196 -2.17 -7.28 1.27
C ILE A 196 -2.24 -6.82 2.73
N VAL A 197 -1.57 -7.54 3.63
CA VAL A 197 -1.59 -7.23 5.08
C VAL A 197 -0.30 -6.54 5.53
N ARG A 198 0.84 -6.86 4.88
CA ARG A 198 2.17 -6.35 5.22
C ARG A 198 3.05 -6.32 3.97
N ALA A 199 4.04 -5.44 3.94
CA ALA A 199 5.01 -5.39 2.86
C ALA A 199 6.37 -4.89 3.35
N THR A 200 7.44 -5.34 2.69
CA THR A 200 8.78 -4.77 2.80
C THR A 200 9.05 -3.91 1.57
N ILE A 201 9.32 -2.64 1.79
CA ILE A 201 9.55 -1.64 0.74
C ILE A 201 11.01 -1.20 0.75
N ARG A 202 11.61 -1.11 -0.42
CA ARG A 202 12.92 -0.46 -0.60
C ARG A 202 12.73 1.03 -0.79
N MET A 203 13.18 1.80 0.20
CA MET A 203 13.16 3.25 0.17
C MET A 203 14.37 3.81 -0.57
N THR A 204 14.31 5.08 -0.94
CA THR A 204 15.42 5.82 -1.55
C THR A 204 16.13 6.64 -0.48
N HIS A 205 17.47 6.57 -0.42
CA HIS A 205 18.23 7.44 0.45
C HIS A 205 18.13 8.89 -0.04
N THR A 206 18.02 9.83 0.89
CA THR A 206 17.96 11.26 0.62
C THR A 206 18.69 12.06 1.69
N GLU A 207 19.42 13.07 1.30
CA GLU A 207 20.12 13.97 2.22
C GLU A 207 19.20 15.05 2.78
N THR A 208 18.13 15.37 2.08
CA THR A 208 17.19 16.44 2.44
C THR A 208 15.79 16.18 1.90
N ALA A 209 14.80 16.76 2.57
CA ALA A 209 13.41 16.78 2.08
C ALA A 209 13.12 17.94 1.11
N HIS A 210 14.15 18.69 0.70
CA HIS A 210 14.02 19.79 -0.23
C HIS A 210 14.59 19.40 -1.60
N PHE A 211 13.90 19.82 -2.64
CA PHE A 211 14.33 19.61 -4.04
C PHE A 211 14.76 20.97 -4.61
N ILE A 212 15.91 20.97 -5.26
CA ILE A 212 16.35 22.14 -6.05
C ILE A 212 15.60 22.05 -7.38
N VAL A 213 14.71 23.01 -7.63
CA VAL A 213 14.06 23.17 -8.93
C VAL A 213 14.89 24.20 -9.69
N PRO A 214 15.62 23.81 -10.76
CA PRO A 214 16.33 24.79 -11.58
C PRO A 214 15.32 25.77 -12.19
N PRO A 215 15.65 27.05 -12.32
CA PRO A 215 14.78 28.02 -12.98
C PRO A 215 14.49 27.51 -14.39
N GLY A 216 13.19 27.29 -14.69
CA GLY A 216 12.73 26.70 -15.93
C GLY A 216 13.04 27.57 -17.14
N GLY A 217 13.91 27.08 -18.02
CA GLY A 217 13.91 27.53 -19.40
C GLY A 217 12.71 26.92 -20.13
N PRO A 218 12.19 27.53 -21.20
CA PRO A 218 11.09 26.99 -21.99
C PRO A 218 11.48 25.62 -22.55
N GLY A 219 10.83 24.55 -22.07
CA GLY A 219 10.98 23.19 -22.60
C GLY A 219 11.75 22.17 -21.74
N VAL A 220 12.18 22.50 -20.53
CA VAL A 220 12.84 21.51 -19.65
C VAL A 220 11.80 20.83 -18.78
N GLY A 221 11.40 19.60 -19.15
CA GLY A 221 10.70 18.71 -18.25
C GLY A 221 11.54 18.48 -16.98
N CYS A 222 10.90 18.31 -15.82
CA CYS A 222 11.59 18.02 -14.56
C CYS A 222 12.44 16.76 -14.70
N THR A 223 13.71 16.93 -15.04
CA THR A 223 14.68 15.84 -14.96
C THR A 223 15.12 15.79 -13.50
N HIS A 224 14.88 14.65 -12.84
CA HIS A 224 15.51 14.35 -11.57
C HIS A 224 17.02 14.30 -11.82
N SER A 225 17.74 15.35 -11.41
CA SER A 225 19.18 15.23 -11.26
C SER A 225 19.42 14.41 -10.00
N THR A 226 19.87 13.16 -10.16
CA THR A 226 20.58 12.43 -9.11
C THR A 226 21.70 13.34 -8.62
N PRO A 227 21.88 13.53 -7.31
CA PRO A 227 23.03 14.29 -6.81
C PRO A 227 24.31 13.56 -7.22
N THR A 228 25.03 14.13 -8.17
CA THR A 228 26.39 13.66 -8.50
C THR A 228 27.25 14.08 -7.32
N THR A 229 27.71 13.10 -6.55
CA THR A 229 28.70 13.27 -5.49
C THR A 229 30.01 13.73 -6.13
N THR A 230 30.23 15.03 -6.24
CA THR A 230 31.55 15.59 -6.52
C THR A 230 32.36 15.48 -5.22
N ARG A 231 33.09 14.37 -5.08
CA ARG A 231 34.21 14.32 -4.15
C ARG A 231 35.20 15.40 -4.60
N SER A 232 35.34 16.46 -3.83
CA SER A 232 36.48 17.37 -3.95
C SER A 232 37.72 16.61 -3.50
N ALA A 233 38.55 16.18 -4.45
CA ALA A 233 39.88 15.70 -4.18
C ALA A 233 40.72 16.89 -3.74
N SER A 234 40.99 16.98 -2.44
CA SER A 234 42.06 17.83 -1.92
C SER A 234 43.41 17.19 -2.28
N SER A 235 44.11 17.77 -3.21
CA SER A 235 45.51 17.43 -3.55
C SER A 235 46.43 17.71 -2.35
N PRO A 236 47.33 16.80 -1.98
CA PRO A 236 48.36 17.10 -0.98
C PRO A 236 49.43 18.02 -1.57
N THR A 237 49.63 19.17 -0.95
CA THR A 237 50.73 20.07 -1.23
C THR A 237 52.03 19.42 -0.74
N THR A 238 52.90 19.02 -1.65
CA THR A 238 54.25 18.57 -1.34
C THR A 238 55.12 19.80 -1.11
N THR A 239 55.50 20.03 0.14
CA THR A 239 56.55 21.01 0.47
C THR A 239 57.91 20.32 0.37
N ALA A 240 58.69 20.71 -0.62
CA ALA A 240 60.12 20.35 -0.69
C ALA A 240 60.89 21.28 0.22
N ALA A 241 61.66 20.74 1.16
CA ALA A 241 62.67 21.44 1.92
C ALA A 241 64.03 21.21 1.29
N THR A 242 64.73 22.30 1.10
CA THR A 242 66.15 22.39 0.75
C THR A 242 66.99 22.10 1.99
#